data_d825b8552324f4d6988b6af4554b1f22
#
_entry.id   d825b8552324f4d6988b6af4554b1f22
#
_cell.length_a   1.000
_cell.length_b   1.000
_cell.length_c   1.000
_cell.angle_alpha   90.00
_cell.angle_beta   90.00
_cell.angle_gamma   90.00
#
_symmetry.space_group_name_H-M   'P 1'
#
loop_
_entity.id
_entity.type
_entity.pdbx_description
1 polymer ?
#
loop_
_entity_poly.entity_id
_entity_poly.type
_entity_poly.pdbx_seq_one_letter_code
_entity_poly.pdbx_strand_id
1 'polypeptide(L)'
;MNFKKSEQITKADFLVVGAGIAGSSAAYRLSKHGKVIILEKESVPGYHTTGRSAAFFTENYGNAKIRAITRASRNFLESPPECFGNNKLMQDSGGSLFISNKDQNYAIERELAYAKSNKTNVFEISQSEALGIVPVIKKEYIHRALIEPDGKTMDVDLIHQGFLKGFKDNEGKIVLNAEVTNIEKNNNKWKIITREGSYSASYIINAAGAWGDEIGKIASCNTLGLTPKRRTVIIFKHTKDIRTYDWPVVIDIEDKFYFKPEAGKILASPADETDSPPCDAQPEEIDIALTVDRIENATEFKINTIDHKWAGLRSFLPNRSPAVFEDPIQKGFFWLIGQGGYGIVTSPAISKIIECLV
;
A
#
# COMPACT_ATOMS: atom_id res chain seq x y z
N MET A 1 -25.83 -29.06 35.78
CA MET A 1 -26.35 -28.85 34.41
C MET A 1 -25.67 -27.64 33.84
N ASN A 2 -24.62 -27.82 33.04
CA ASN A 2 -23.99 -26.74 32.32
C ASN A 2 -24.83 -26.43 31.07
N PHE A 3 -25.67 -25.43 31.15
CA PHE A 3 -26.29 -24.87 29.95
C PHE A 3 -25.16 -24.30 29.07
N LYS A 4 -24.78 -24.98 27.98
CA LYS A 4 -24.05 -24.38 26.87
C LYS A 4 -24.92 -23.20 26.42
N LYS A 5 -24.51 -21.94 26.72
CA LYS A 5 -25.07 -20.78 26.03
C LYS A 5 -24.97 -21.08 24.55
N SER A 6 -26.08 -21.10 23.83
CA SER A 6 -26.07 -21.19 22.36
C SER A 6 -25.21 -20.07 21.86
N GLU A 7 -24.10 -20.39 21.24
CA GLU A 7 -23.17 -19.43 20.69
C GLU A 7 -23.90 -18.61 19.62
N GLN A 8 -24.21 -17.37 19.93
CA GLN A 8 -24.98 -16.52 19.03
C GLN A 8 -24.11 -16.17 17.80
N ILE A 9 -24.43 -16.78 16.66
CA ILE A 9 -23.72 -16.55 15.40
C ILE A 9 -24.24 -15.27 14.75
N THR A 10 -23.36 -14.28 14.58
CA THR A 10 -23.68 -13.04 13.85
C THR A 10 -23.64 -13.30 12.34
N LYS A 11 -24.74 -12.98 11.64
CA LYS A 11 -24.90 -13.22 10.18
C LYS A 11 -24.60 -11.98 9.36
N ALA A 12 -23.93 -12.17 8.23
CA ALA A 12 -23.69 -11.18 7.19
C ALA A 12 -23.81 -11.84 5.81
N ASP A 13 -23.77 -11.05 4.75
CA ASP A 13 -23.62 -11.54 3.39
C ASP A 13 -22.15 -11.71 3.05
N PHE A 14 -21.32 -10.75 3.52
CA PHE A 14 -19.89 -10.69 3.30
C PHE A 14 -19.13 -10.56 4.62
N LEU A 15 -18.07 -11.35 4.79
CA LEU A 15 -17.09 -11.19 5.85
C LEU A 15 -15.76 -10.80 5.22
N VAL A 16 -15.20 -9.67 5.64
CA VAL A 16 -13.89 -9.16 5.18
C VAL A 16 -12.89 -9.36 6.30
N VAL A 17 -11.81 -10.08 6.03
CA VAL A 17 -10.73 -10.31 7.01
C VAL A 17 -9.63 -9.28 6.80
N GLY A 18 -9.47 -8.40 7.79
CA GLY A 18 -8.52 -7.29 7.80
C GLY A 18 -9.16 -5.94 7.45
N ALA A 19 -8.85 -4.91 8.25
CA ALA A 19 -9.32 -3.53 8.10
C ALA A 19 -8.21 -2.58 7.59
N GLY A 20 -7.21 -3.10 6.87
CA GLY A 20 -6.27 -2.30 6.10
C GLY A 20 -6.92 -1.73 4.83
N ILE A 21 -6.15 -1.02 4.01
CA ILE A 21 -6.66 -0.36 2.79
C ILE A 21 -7.38 -1.33 1.83
N ALA A 22 -6.91 -2.57 1.70
CA ALA A 22 -7.54 -3.59 0.87
C ALA A 22 -8.94 -3.95 1.37
N GLY A 23 -9.04 -4.28 2.67
CA GLY A 23 -10.32 -4.67 3.27
C GLY A 23 -11.31 -3.52 3.39
N SER A 24 -10.86 -2.33 3.80
CA SER A 24 -11.71 -1.14 3.91
C SER A 24 -12.29 -0.72 2.57
N SER A 25 -11.48 -0.71 1.50
CA SER A 25 -11.95 -0.36 0.15
C SER A 25 -12.92 -1.40 -0.43
N ALA A 26 -12.65 -2.69 -0.21
CA ALA A 26 -13.56 -3.77 -0.60
C ALA A 26 -14.89 -3.69 0.17
N ALA A 27 -14.84 -3.54 1.49
CA ALA A 27 -16.03 -3.43 2.33
C ALA A 27 -16.90 -2.23 1.97
N TYR A 28 -16.30 -1.08 1.67
CA TYR A 28 -17.01 0.09 1.16
C TYR A 28 -17.82 -0.22 -0.11
N ARG A 29 -17.24 -0.96 -1.05
CA ARG A 29 -17.95 -1.34 -2.28
C ARG A 29 -19.06 -2.35 -2.00
N LEU A 30 -18.72 -3.41 -1.27
CA LEU A 30 -19.64 -4.53 -0.99
C LEU A 30 -20.83 -4.13 -0.10
N SER A 31 -20.66 -3.14 0.78
CA SER A 31 -21.74 -2.65 1.65
C SER A 31 -22.92 -2.01 0.90
N LYS A 32 -22.77 -1.75 -0.40
CA LYS A 32 -23.85 -1.32 -1.27
C LYS A 32 -24.73 -2.49 -1.77
N HIS A 33 -24.26 -3.73 -1.60
CA HIS A 33 -24.90 -4.94 -2.13
C HIS A 33 -25.41 -5.89 -1.05
N GLY A 34 -25.06 -5.65 0.21
CA GLY A 34 -25.50 -6.46 1.33
C GLY A 34 -24.82 -6.13 2.63
N LYS A 35 -25.14 -6.88 3.67
CA LYS A 35 -24.58 -6.70 5.00
C LYS A 35 -23.14 -7.16 5.05
N VAL A 36 -22.21 -6.26 5.38
CA VAL A 36 -20.78 -6.53 5.47
C VAL A 36 -20.29 -6.36 6.90
N ILE A 37 -19.44 -7.29 7.35
CA ILE A 37 -18.70 -7.19 8.60
C ILE A 37 -17.21 -7.31 8.29
N ILE A 38 -16.42 -6.36 8.79
CA ILE A 38 -14.95 -6.44 8.80
C ILE A 38 -14.53 -7.04 10.14
N LEU A 39 -13.64 -8.04 10.09
CA LEU A 39 -12.97 -8.64 11.24
C LEU A 39 -11.50 -8.20 11.23
N GLU A 40 -11.10 -7.41 12.22
CA GLU A 40 -9.74 -6.88 12.36
C GLU A 40 -9.11 -7.44 13.65
N LYS A 41 -7.89 -7.98 13.53
CA LYS A 41 -7.18 -8.54 14.68
C LYS A 41 -6.64 -7.48 15.63
N GLU A 42 -6.32 -6.29 15.11
CA GLU A 42 -5.77 -5.21 15.91
C GLU A 42 -6.86 -4.36 16.58
N SER A 43 -6.45 -3.51 17.51
CA SER A 43 -7.34 -2.59 18.22
C SER A 43 -7.73 -1.36 17.39
N VAL A 44 -7.05 -1.13 16.26
CA VAL A 44 -7.34 -0.04 15.33
C VAL A 44 -7.23 -0.51 13.88
N PRO A 45 -8.07 -0.01 12.97
CA PRO A 45 -7.97 -0.30 11.56
C PRO A 45 -6.68 0.30 10.97
N GLY A 46 -6.05 -0.42 10.04
CA GLY A 46 -4.88 0.09 9.32
C GLY A 46 -3.56 0.07 10.09
N TYR A 47 -3.50 -0.58 11.25
CA TYR A 47 -2.36 -0.57 12.17
C TYR A 47 -1.01 -0.93 11.50
N HIS A 48 -1.01 -1.92 10.61
CA HIS A 48 0.22 -2.40 9.95
C HIS A 48 0.57 -1.58 8.70
N THR A 49 0.69 -2.22 7.54
CA THR A 49 1.20 -1.65 6.29
C THR A 49 0.50 -0.35 5.87
N THR A 50 -0.81 -0.25 6.08
CA THR A 50 -1.60 0.93 5.70
C THR A 50 -1.16 2.16 6.47
N GLY A 51 -1.13 2.13 7.80
CA GLY A 51 -0.74 3.26 8.65
C GLY A 51 0.76 3.57 8.62
N ARG A 52 1.57 2.71 7.98
CA ARG A 52 3.04 2.88 7.85
C ARG A 52 3.46 3.28 6.43
N SER A 53 2.50 3.63 5.59
CA SER A 53 2.75 3.92 4.19
C SER A 53 3.27 5.34 3.99
N ALA A 54 4.32 5.49 3.20
CA ALA A 54 4.84 6.76 2.67
C ALA A 54 4.30 6.98 1.25
N ALA A 55 2.99 6.83 1.04
CA ALA A 55 2.39 6.75 -0.28
C ALA A 55 2.57 8.03 -1.10
N PHE A 56 2.89 7.84 -2.36
CA PHE A 56 2.83 8.85 -3.42
C PHE A 56 2.17 8.22 -4.65
N PHE A 57 1.53 9.05 -5.45
CA PHE A 57 0.91 8.65 -6.69
C PHE A 57 1.89 8.84 -7.84
N THR A 58 2.16 7.78 -8.58
CA THR A 58 2.89 7.78 -9.84
C THR A 58 2.36 6.66 -10.72
N GLU A 59 2.14 6.93 -12.00
CA GLU A 59 1.66 5.92 -12.96
C GLU A 59 2.80 5.06 -13.52
N ASN A 60 4.04 5.39 -13.20
CA ASN A 60 5.24 4.76 -13.76
C ASN A 60 5.99 3.89 -12.75
N TYR A 61 5.35 3.52 -11.65
CA TYR A 61 5.95 2.66 -10.65
C TYR A 61 5.29 1.26 -10.63
N GLY A 62 6.12 0.21 -10.53
CA GLY A 62 5.69 -1.17 -10.56
C GLY A 62 5.62 -1.78 -11.98
N ASN A 63 5.10 -3.01 -12.08
CA ASN A 63 4.94 -3.70 -13.35
C ASN A 63 3.75 -3.16 -14.16
N ALA A 64 3.61 -3.56 -15.42
CA ALA A 64 2.58 -3.06 -16.34
C ALA A 64 1.14 -3.23 -15.79
N LYS A 65 0.86 -4.34 -15.06
CA LYS A 65 -0.44 -4.58 -14.45
C LYS A 65 -0.74 -3.58 -13.33
N ILE A 66 0.25 -3.34 -12.45
CA ILE A 66 0.14 -2.34 -11.38
C ILE A 66 -0.09 -0.95 -11.96
N ARG A 67 0.73 -0.55 -12.95
CA ARG A 67 0.61 0.76 -13.62
C ARG A 67 -0.77 0.96 -14.25
N ALA A 68 -1.34 -0.08 -14.88
CA ALA A 68 -2.70 -0.02 -15.43
C ALA A 68 -3.78 0.15 -14.34
N ILE A 69 -3.65 -0.57 -13.21
CA ILE A 69 -4.57 -0.46 -12.07
C ILE A 69 -4.45 0.93 -11.40
N THR A 70 -3.23 1.46 -11.29
CA THR A 70 -2.99 2.81 -10.77
C THR A 70 -3.67 3.86 -11.63
N ARG A 71 -3.51 3.81 -12.96
CA ARG A 71 -4.23 4.70 -13.88
C ARG A 71 -5.74 4.60 -13.74
N ALA A 72 -6.28 3.39 -13.61
CA ALA A 72 -7.71 3.18 -13.41
C ALA A 72 -8.23 3.74 -12.07
N SER A 73 -7.36 3.97 -11.11
CA SER A 73 -7.70 4.55 -9.81
C SER A 73 -7.68 6.08 -9.78
N ARG A 74 -7.02 6.75 -10.75
CA ARG A 74 -6.77 8.20 -10.78
C ARG A 74 -8.06 9.00 -10.58
N ASN A 75 -9.06 8.77 -11.40
CA ASN A 75 -10.31 9.56 -11.37
C ASN A 75 -11.00 9.50 -10.00
N PHE A 76 -10.98 8.36 -9.34
CA PHE A 76 -11.55 8.24 -8.00
C PHE A 76 -10.74 9.04 -6.97
N LEU A 77 -9.42 9.03 -7.07
CA LEU A 77 -8.55 9.74 -6.13
C LEU A 77 -8.57 11.25 -6.35
N GLU A 78 -8.77 11.72 -7.57
CA GLU A 78 -8.89 13.15 -7.91
C GLU A 78 -10.27 13.72 -7.60
N SER A 79 -11.32 12.89 -7.71
CA SER A 79 -12.73 13.27 -7.50
C SER A 79 -13.41 12.20 -6.65
N PRO A 80 -13.08 12.10 -5.37
CA PRO A 80 -13.64 11.08 -4.48
C PRO A 80 -15.12 11.35 -4.17
N PRO A 81 -15.89 10.31 -3.80
CA PRO A 81 -17.26 10.46 -3.30
C PRO A 81 -17.33 11.34 -2.03
N GLU A 82 -18.49 11.93 -1.76
CA GLU A 82 -18.73 12.84 -0.61
C GLU A 82 -18.33 12.28 0.75
N CYS A 83 -18.43 10.97 0.94
CA CYS A 83 -18.01 10.32 2.19
C CYS A 83 -16.52 10.49 2.52
N PHE A 84 -15.67 10.87 1.54
CA PHE A 84 -14.27 11.21 1.76
C PHE A 84 -14.05 12.65 2.26
N GLY A 85 -15.11 13.44 2.34
CA GLY A 85 -15.03 14.85 2.76
C GLY A 85 -14.57 15.78 1.63
N ASN A 86 -14.23 17.01 2.00
CA ASN A 86 -13.87 18.08 1.06
C ASN A 86 -12.36 18.23 0.85
N ASN A 87 -11.54 17.50 1.58
CA ASN A 87 -10.09 17.59 1.48
C ASN A 87 -9.59 16.79 0.26
N LYS A 88 -8.57 17.31 -0.40
CA LYS A 88 -7.91 16.61 -1.49
C LYS A 88 -7.19 15.36 -0.97
N LEU A 89 -7.46 14.19 -1.55
CA LEU A 89 -6.77 12.94 -1.24
C LEU A 89 -5.35 12.91 -1.78
N MET A 90 -5.08 13.70 -2.81
CA MET A 90 -3.78 13.86 -3.44
C MET A 90 -3.43 15.35 -3.53
N GLN A 91 -2.18 15.68 -3.26
CA GLN A 91 -1.65 17.05 -3.29
C GLN A 91 -0.50 17.13 -4.28
N ASP A 92 -0.42 18.24 -5.01
CA ASP A 92 0.70 18.49 -5.89
C ASP A 92 2.00 18.65 -5.07
N SER A 93 3.04 17.94 -5.48
CA SER A 93 4.32 17.86 -4.78
C SER A 93 5.51 17.94 -5.73
N GLY A 94 5.41 18.73 -6.78
CA GLY A 94 6.48 18.86 -7.80
C GLY A 94 6.66 17.62 -8.69
N GLY A 95 5.81 16.59 -8.53
CA GLY A 95 5.88 15.37 -9.34
C GLY A 95 6.73 14.26 -8.73
N SER A 96 7.27 13.40 -9.63
CA SER A 96 8.22 12.33 -9.28
C SER A 96 9.49 12.51 -10.14
N LEU A 97 10.64 12.61 -9.51
CA LEU A 97 11.95 12.73 -10.15
C LEU A 97 12.69 11.40 -10.03
N PHE A 98 12.87 10.70 -11.14
CA PHE A 98 13.68 9.49 -11.20
C PHE A 98 15.10 9.86 -11.58
N ILE A 99 16.08 9.46 -10.78
CA ILE A 99 17.50 9.73 -11.01
C ILE A 99 18.28 8.46 -11.26
N SER A 100 19.30 8.53 -12.07
CA SER A 100 20.20 7.41 -12.35
C SER A 100 21.66 7.82 -12.29
N ASN A 101 22.51 6.88 -11.91
CA ASN A 101 23.94 6.95 -12.12
C ASN A 101 24.32 6.38 -13.51
N LYS A 102 25.63 6.34 -13.82
CA LYS A 102 26.14 5.89 -15.13
C LYS A 102 25.83 4.43 -15.46
N ASP A 103 25.70 3.59 -14.45
CA ASP A 103 25.51 2.14 -14.64
C ASP A 103 24.04 1.76 -14.90
N GLN A 104 23.12 2.72 -14.75
CA GLN A 104 21.67 2.51 -14.80
C GLN A 104 21.02 2.97 -16.13
N ASN A 105 21.80 3.18 -17.20
CA ASN A 105 21.28 3.65 -18.48
C ASN A 105 20.19 2.75 -19.06
N TYR A 106 20.31 1.44 -18.90
CA TYR A 106 19.30 0.48 -19.39
C TYR A 106 17.94 0.72 -18.70
N ALA A 107 17.93 1.04 -17.42
CA ALA A 107 16.69 1.30 -16.68
C ALA A 107 16.00 2.59 -17.20
N ILE A 108 16.76 3.64 -17.49
CA ILE A 108 16.24 4.88 -18.12
C ILE A 108 15.61 4.59 -19.49
N GLU A 109 16.32 3.89 -20.38
CA GLU A 109 15.80 3.55 -21.71
C GLU A 109 14.51 2.72 -21.63
N ARG A 110 14.46 1.76 -20.72
CA ARG A 110 13.26 0.94 -20.46
C ARG A 110 12.07 1.82 -20.05
N GLU A 111 12.26 2.77 -19.13
CA GLU A 111 11.18 3.65 -18.67
C GLU A 111 10.73 4.63 -19.75
N LEU A 112 11.65 5.19 -20.53
CA LEU A 112 11.31 6.05 -21.68
C LEU A 112 10.53 5.29 -22.76
N ALA A 113 10.95 4.06 -23.08
CA ALA A 113 10.23 3.19 -24.01
C ALA A 113 8.81 2.87 -23.51
N TYR A 114 8.67 2.58 -22.21
CA TYR A 114 7.37 2.37 -21.58
C TYR A 114 6.50 3.63 -21.65
N ALA A 115 7.05 4.78 -21.29
CA ALA A 115 6.35 6.07 -21.32
C ALA A 115 5.82 6.38 -22.72
N LYS A 116 6.65 6.22 -23.74
CA LYS A 116 6.28 6.40 -25.13
C LYS A 116 5.15 5.46 -25.57
N SER A 117 5.27 4.16 -25.25
CA SER A 117 4.29 3.14 -25.64
C SER A 117 2.92 3.32 -24.97
N ASN A 118 2.91 3.84 -23.74
CA ASN A 118 1.70 4.01 -22.94
C ASN A 118 1.21 5.47 -22.91
N LYS A 119 1.88 6.39 -23.60
CA LYS A 119 1.57 7.82 -23.65
C LYS A 119 1.45 8.45 -22.26
N THR A 120 2.34 8.04 -21.32
CA THR A 120 2.42 8.64 -20.00
C THR A 120 3.25 9.93 -20.05
N ASN A 121 2.97 10.85 -19.12
CA ASN A 121 3.66 12.14 -19.03
C ASN A 121 5.01 12.01 -18.30
N VAL A 122 5.91 11.18 -18.84
CA VAL A 122 7.28 11.01 -18.33
C VAL A 122 8.26 11.37 -19.45
N PHE A 123 9.20 12.22 -19.16
CA PHE A 123 10.22 12.63 -20.12
C PHE A 123 11.56 12.87 -19.45
N GLU A 124 12.61 12.80 -20.24
CA GLU A 124 13.97 13.07 -19.79
C GLU A 124 14.22 14.57 -19.65
N ILE A 125 14.91 14.96 -18.59
CA ILE A 125 15.38 16.31 -18.34
C ILE A 125 16.91 16.30 -18.20
N SER A 126 17.53 17.45 -18.43
CA SER A 126 18.97 17.59 -18.26
C SER A 126 19.40 17.49 -16.80
N GLN A 127 20.65 17.14 -16.57
CA GLN A 127 21.25 17.14 -15.23
C GLN A 127 21.10 18.51 -14.54
N SER A 128 21.27 19.61 -15.28
CA SER A 128 21.15 20.96 -14.71
C SER A 128 19.71 21.29 -14.30
N GLU A 129 18.70 20.86 -15.06
CA GLU A 129 17.30 21.02 -14.69
C GLU A 129 16.97 20.20 -13.43
N ALA A 130 17.40 18.94 -13.36
CA ALA A 130 17.21 18.10 -12.20
C ALA A 130 17.85 18.70 -10.93
N LEU A 131 19.06 19.22 -11.02
CA LEU A 131 19.75 19.93 -9.93
C LEU A 131 19.08 21.26 -9.58
N GLY A 132 18.45 21.94 -10.55
CA GLY A 132 17.64 23.13 -10.31
C GLY A 132 16.37 22.82 -9.50
N ILE A 133 15.73 21.65 -9.72
CA ILE A 133 14.54 21.19 -8.99
C ILE A 133 14.93 20.72 -7.58
N VAL A 134 15.98 19.90 -7.45
CA VAL A 134 16.42 19.32 -6.16
C VAL A 134 17.93 19.56 -5.96
N PRO A 135 18.31 20.76 -5.50
CA PRO A 135 19.71 21.21 -5.49
C PRO A 135 20.63 20.49 -4.48
N VAL A 136 20.10 19.59 -3.67
CA VAL A 136 20.88 18.76 -2.75
C VAL A 136 21.41 17.48 -3.39
N ILE A 137 20.96 17.12 -4.59
CA ILE A 137 21.51 15.96 -5.30
C ILE A 137 22.94 16.28 -5.73
N LYS A 138 23.87 15.37 -5.49
CA LYS A 138 25.25 15.54 -5.93
C LYS A 138 25.35 15.45 -7.45
N LYS A 139 26.05 16.41 -8.04
CA LYS A 139 26.27 16.48 -9.50
C LYS A 139 26.96 15.22 -10.03
N GLU A 140 27.91 14.68 -9.29
CA GLU A 140 28.66 13.49 -9.64
C GLU A 140 27.86 12.19 -9.54
N TYR A 141 26.76 12.19 -8.77
CA TYR A 141 25.88 11.03 -8.66
C TYR A 141 24.92 10.92 -9.84
N ILE A 142 24.26 12.04 -10.19
CA ILE A 142 23.23 12.01 -11.22
C ILE A 142 23.84 12.01 -12.63
N HIS A 143 23.53 10.99 -13.42
CA HIS A 143 23.93 10.90 -14.82
C HIS A 143 22.79 11.27 -15.77
N ARG A 144 21.59 10.72 -15.53
CA ARG A 144 20.36 11.04 -16.27
C ARG A 144 19.19 11.16 -15.31
N ALA A 145 18.15 11.88 -15.73
CA ALA A 145 16.95 12.06 -14.92
C ALA A 145 15.69 12.04 -15.77
N LEU A 146 14.62 11.44 -15.23
CA LEU A 146 13.27 11.53 -15.79
C LEU A 146 12.37 12.27 -14.80
N ILE A 147 11.46 13.08 -15.32
CA ILE A 147 10.42 13.75 -14.53
C ILE A 147 9.04 13.23 -14.93
N GLU A 148 8.19 12.95 -13.95
CA GLU A 148 6.75 12.74 -14.07
C GLU A 148 6.04 13.89 -13.34
N PRO A 149 5.63 14.97 -14.04
CA PRO A 149 5.00 16.13 -13.40
C PRO A 149 3.68 15.79 -12.70
N ASP A 150 3.00 14.73 -13.15
CA ASP A 150 1.69 14.31 -12.63
C ASP A 150 1.77 13.50 -11.32
N GLY A 151 2.98 13.27 -10.81
CA GLY A 151 3.20 12.64 -9.52
C GLY A 151 2.62 13.50 -8.39
N LYS A 152 2.03 12.85 -7.35
CA LYS A 152 1.37 13.56 -6.24
C LYS A 152 1.68 12.88 -4.91
N THR A 153 1.73 13.67 -3.84
CA THR A 153 1.70 13.13 -2.48
C THR A 153 0.28 12.70 -2.13
N MET A 154 0.13 11.60 -1.40
CA MET A 154 -1.17 11.05 -1.01
C MET A 154 -1.38 11.17 0.51
N ASP A 155 -2.57 11.58 0.90
CA ASP A 155 -3.00 11.49 2.29
C ASP A 155 -3.60 10.10 2.56
N VAL A 156 -2.76 9.23 3.13
CA VAL A 156 -3.12 7.83 3.39
C VAL A 156 -4.26 7.71 4.40
N ASP A 157 -4.25 8.57 5.44
CA ASP A 157 -5.29 8.53 6.46
C ASP A 157 -6.64 8.99 5.90
N LEU A 158 -6.69 10.11 5.18
CA LEU A 158 -7.92 10.56 4.52
C LEU A 158 -8.49 9.51 3.57
N ILE A 159 -7.65 8.84 2.80
CA ILE A 159 -8.08 7.79 1.88
C ILE A 159 -8.67 6.61 2.66
N HIS A 160 -7.96 6.13 3.67
CA HIS A 160 -8.38 4.98 4.47
C HIS A 160 -9.66 5.29 5.26
N GLN A 161 -9.70 6.44 5.96
CA GLN A 161 -10.87 6.87 6.72
C GLN A 161 -12.07 7.16 5.82
N GLY A 162 -11.85 7.67 4.61
CA GLY A 162 -12.92 7.87 3.62
C GLY A 162 -13.61 6.55 3.25
N PHE A 163 -12.84 5.48 2.98
CA PHE A 163 -13.42 4.15 2.76
C PHE A 163 -14.14 3.63 4.00
N LEU A 164 -13.57 3.75 5.20
CA LEU A 164 -14.19 3.31 6.45
C LEU A 164 -15.46 4.10 6.76
N LYS A 165 -15.47 5.40 6.50
CA LYS A 165 -16.65 6.24 6.68
C LYS A 165 -17.77 5.83 5.73
N GLY A 166 -17.49 5.77 4.42
CA GLY A 166 -18.49 5.34 3.44
C GLY A 166 -19.00 3.92 3.67
N PHE A 167 -18.17 3.02 4.20
CA PHE A 167 -18.56 1.71 4.65
C PHE A 167 -19.54 1.76 5.84
N LYS A 168 -19.28 2.61 6.85
CA LYS A 168 -20.15 2.80 8.02
C LYS A 168 -21.46 3.51 7.65
N ASP A 169 -21.41 4.46 6.73
CA ASP A 169 -22.60 5.17 6.22
C ASP A 169 -23.59 4.18 5.53
N ASN A 170 -23.10 3.04 5.03
CA ASN A 170 -23.87 1.92 4.51
C ASN A 170 -24.14 0.82 5.57
N GLU A 171 -24.21 1.17 6.86
CA GLU A 171 -24.48 0.27 7.98
C GLU A 171 -23.47 -0.88 8.17
N GLY A 172 -22.25 -0.74 7.60
CA GLY A 172 -21.18 -1.69 7.76
C GLY A 172 -20.64 -1.74 9.20
N LYS A 173 -20.27 -2.94 9.68
CA LYS A 173 -19.76 -3.16 11.02
C LYS A 173 -18.30 -3.56 11.01
N ILE A 174 -17.47 -2.92 11.84
CA ILE A 174 -16.08 -3.33 12.11
C ILE A 174 -16.05 -3.98 13.50
N VAL A 175 -15.42 -5.13 13.60
CA VAL A 175 -15.11 -5.79 14.87
C VAL A 175 -13.61 -5.83 15.03
N LEU A 176 -13.12 -5.10 16.02
CA LEU A 176 -11.70 -5.02 16.39
C LEU A 176 -11.34 -6.12 17.38
N ASN A 177 -10.05 -6.39 17.55
CA ASN A 177 -9.50 -7.47 18.36
C ASN A 177 -10.06 -8.86 17.97
N ALA A 178 -10.62 -8.98 16.78
CA ALA A 178 -11.31 -10.14 16.25
C ALA A 178 -10.38 -11.01 15.40
N GLU A 179 -9.30 -11.50 16.01
CA GLU A 179 -8.38 -12.43 15.34
C GLU A 179 -9.12 -13.69 14.88
N VAL A 180 -9.04 -14.00 13.60
CA VAL A 180 -9.64 -15.20 13.02
C VAL A 180 -8.81 -16.41 13.43
N THR A 181 -9.44 -17.34 14.14
CA THR A 181 -8.81 -18.57 14.65
C THR A 181 -9.25 -19.81 13.91
N ASN A 182 -10.45 -19.83 13.35
CA ASN A 182 -10.95 -20.94 12.53
C ASN A 182 -11.93 -20.47 11.46
N ILE A 183 -11.93 -21.17 10.32
CA ILE A 183 -12.86 -20.96 9.21
C ILE A 183 -13.36 -22.32 8.76
N GLU A 184 -14.68 -22.49 8.76
CA GLU A 184 -15.36 -23.72 8.33
C GLU A 184 -16.41 -23.40 7.27
N LYS A 185 -16.63 -24.34 6.35
CA LYS A 185 -17.71 -24.22 5.37
C LYS A 185 -18.77 -25.28 5.62
N ASN A 186 -19.99 -24.85 5.92
CA ASN A 186 -21.14 -25.70 6.18
C ASN A 186 -22.32 -25.29 5.28
N ASN A 187 -22.89 -26.21 4.51
CA ASN A 187 -24.07 -25.97 3.66
C ASN A 187 -23.99 -24.70 2.83
N ASN A 188 -22.90 -24.53 2.06
CA ASN A 188 -22.62 -23.36 1.23
C ASN A 188 -22.48 -22.02 1.98
N LYS A 189 -22.38 -22.04 3.32
CA LYS A 189 -22.07 -20.85 4.12
C LYS A 189 -20.77 -21.05 4.87
N TRP A 190 -20.07 -19.95 4.99
CA TRP A 190 -18.86 -19.87 5.79
C TRP A 190 -19.20 -19.56 7.24
N LYS A 191 -18.54 -20.24 8.19
CA LYS A 191 -18.51 -19.91 9.60
C LYS A 191 -17.08 -19.49 9.94
N ILE A 192 -16.92 -18.29 10.47
CA ILE A 192 -15.64 -17.77 10.99
C ILE A 192 -15.73 -17.69 12.51
N ILE A 193 -14.71 -18.19 13.18
CA ILE A 193 -14.54 -18.13 14.63
C ILE A 193 -13.40 -17.18 14.93
N THR A 194 -13.65 -16.23 15.81
CA THR A 194 -12.68 -15.28 16.34
C THR A 194 -12.65 -15.34 17.86
N ARG A 195 -11.75 -14.59 18.49
CA ARG A 195 -11.75 -14.43 19.95
C ARG A 195 -12.98 -13.68 20.45
N GLU A 196 -13.61 -12.83 19.63
CA GLU A 196 -14.77 -12.00 19.98
C GLU A 196 -16.13 -12.65 19.66
N GLY A 197 -16.14 -13.80 18.99
CA GLY A 197 -17.38 -14.52 18.67
C GLY A 197 -17.34 -15.25 17.34
N SER A 198 -18.52 -15.76 16.97
CA SER A 198 -18.72 -16.53 15.73
C SER A 198 -19.55 -15.77 14.72
N TYR A 199 -19.15 -15.83 13.45
CA TYR A 199 -19.77 -15.14 12.33
C TYR A 199 -20.11 -16.12 11.21
N SER A 200 -21.13 -15.82 10.42
CA SER A 200 -21.46 -16.60 9.24
C SER A 200 -21.81 -15.73 8.07
N ALA A 201 -21.31 -16.06 6.87
CA ALA A 201 -21.62 -15.36 5.64
C ALA A 201 -21.64 -16.29 4.42
N SER A 202 -22.15 -15.77 3.31
CA SER A 202 -22.07 -16.45 2.01
C SER A 202 -20.68 -16.31 1.40
N TYR A 203 -20.02 -15.18 1.64
CA TYR A 203 -18.74 -14.82 1.03
C TYR A 203 -17.72 -14.37 2.07
N ILE A 204 -16.46 -14.78 1.87
CA ILE A 204 -15.29 -14.29 2.62
C ILE A 204 -14.37 -13.56 1.65
N ILE A 205 -13.92 -12.37 2.04
CA ILE A 205 -12.87 -11.62 1.35
C ILE A 205 -11.62 -11.63 2.25
N ASN A 206 -10.60 -12.37 1.83
CA ASN A 206 -9.32 -12.41 2.52
C ASN A 206 -8.48 -11.19 2.12
N ALA A 207 -8.52 -10.15 2.95
CA ALA A 207 -7.75 -8.91 2.82
C ALA A 207 -6.74 -8.75 3.97
N ALA A 208 -6.21 -9.87 4.49
CA ALA A 208 -5.39 -9.94 5.69
C ALA A 208 -3.92 -9.50 5.48
N GLY A 209 -3.61 -8.81 4.37
CA GLY A 209 -2.27 -8.27 4.12
C GLY A 209 -1.18 -9.34 4.19
N ALA A 210 -0.20 -9.17 5.07
CA ALA A 210 0.90 -10.11 5.25
C ALA A 210 0.45 -11.50 5.73
N TRP A 211 -0.68 -11.60 6.42
CA TRP A 211 -1.26 -12.86 6.93
C TRP A 211 -2.17 -13.57 5.91
N GLY A 212 -2.19 -13.11 4.66
CA GLY A 212 -3.11 -13.63 3.64
C GLY A 212 -3.03 -15.14 3.43
N ASP A 213 -1.83 -15.70 3.29
CA ASP A 213 -1.65 -17.15 3.13
C ASP A 213 -2.01 -17.95 4.40
N GLU A 214 -1.84 -17.36 5.60
CA GLU A 214 -2.26 -18.00 6.87
C GLU A 214 -3.79 -18.11 6.93
N ILE A 215 -4.51 -17.04 6.61
CA ILE A 215 -5.97 -17.06 6.52
C ILE A 215 -6.45 -18.04 5.43
N GLY A 216 -5.75 -18.09 4.28
CA GLY A 216 -6.04 -19.08 3.25
C GLY A 216 -5.91 -20.52 3.76
N LYS A 217 -4.84 -20.83 4.48
CA LYS A 217 -4.64 -22.17 5.10
C LYS A 217 -5.76 -22.53 6.07
N ILE A 218 -6.16 -21.58 6.94
CA ILE A 218 -7.27 -21.79 7.89
C ILE A 218 -8.57 -22.08 7.14
N ALA A 219 -8.79 -21.47 5.97
CA ALA A 219 -9.94 -21.71 5.10
C ALA A 219 -9.80 -22.95 4.19
N SER A 220 -8.75 -23.76 4.38
CA SER A 220 -8.44 -24.93 3.53
C SER A 220 -8.21 -24.59 2.05
N CYS A 221 -7.73 -23.37 1.75
CA CYS A 221 -7.27 -22.97 0.44
C CYS A 221 -5.78 -23.35 0.26
N ASN A 222 -5.36 -23.51 -0.99
CA ASN A 222 -3.93 -23.56 -1.31
C ASN A 222 -3.29 -22.19 -1.11
N THR A 223 -2.06 -22.18 -0.58
CA THR A 223 -1.28 -20.94 -0.45
C THR A 223 -0.86 -20.39 -1.80
N LEU A 224 -0.78 -19.08 -1.91
CA LEU A 224 -0.38 -18.39 -3.14
C LEU A 224 1.12 -18.08 -3.21
N GLY A 225 1.88 -18.41 -2.16
CA GLY A 225 3.31 -18.08 -2.06
C GLY A 225 3.55 -16.61 -1.71
N LEU A 226 2.67 -16.06 -0.87
CA LEU A 226 2.79 -14.68 -0.41
C LEU A 226 4.05 -14.50 0.43
N THR A 227 4.91 -13.57 0.04
CA THR A 227 6.14 -13.24 0.75
C THR A 227 6.07 -11.79 1.23
N PRO A 228 5.85 -11.55 2.54
CA PRO A 228 6.01 -10.23 3.10
C PRO A 228 7.48 -9.81 3.08
N LYS A 229 7.73 -8.55 2.74
CA LYS A 229 9.07 -7.96 2.68
C LYS A 229 9.10 -6.68 3.51
N ARG A 230 10.11 -6.55 4.37
CA ARG A 230 10.30 -5.36 5.19
C ARG A 230 10.63 -4.17 4.31
N ARG A 231 10.07 -3.02 4.65
CA ARG A 231 10.37 -1.72 4.07
C ARG A 231 10.58 -0.73 5.20
N THR A 232 11.81 -0.29 5.34
CA THR A 232 12.26 0.65 6.37
C THR A 232 12.13 2.09 5.88
N VAL A 233 11.75 2.97 6.80
CA VAL A 233 11.63 4.41 6.55
C VAL A 233 12.23 5.17 7.73
N ILE A 234 12.94 6.25 7.42
CA ILE A 234 13.46 7.20 8.42
C ILE A 234 12.97 8.62 8.12
N ILE A 235 12.87 9.45 9.15
CA ILE A 235 12.71 10.90 9.02
C ILE A 235 13.88 11.58 9.71
N PHE A 236 14.48 12.55 9.03
CA PHE A 236 15.59 13.35 9.55
C PHE A 236 15.43 14.83 9.19
N LYS A 237 16.05 15.70 9.98
CA LYS A 237 16.16 17.13 9.66
C LYS A 237 17.36 17.37 8.76
N HIS A 238 17.19 18.22 7.78
CA HIS A 238 18.32 18.75 7.02
C HIS A 238 18.79 20.10 7.64
N THR A 239 20.09 20.33 7.60
CA THR A 239 20.72 21.52 8.23
C THR A 239 20.80 22.74 7.31
N LYS A 240 20.52 22.57 6.02
CA LYS A 240 20.53 23.65 5.04
C LYS A 240 19.22 24.42 5.09
N ASP A 241 19.30 25.75 5.08
CA ASP A 241 18.13 26.63 4.93
C ASP A 241 17.66 26.61 3.47
N ILE A 242 17.07 25.48 3.07
CA ILE A 242 16.57 25.24 1.71
C ILE A 242 15.09 24.94 1.80
N ARG A 243 14.30 25.63 0.98
CA ARG A 243 12.87 25.36 0.79
C ARG A 243 12.70 24.01 0.10
N THR A 244 12.08 23.07 0.77
CA THR A 244 11.94 21.68 0.28
C THR A 244 10.51 21.30 -0.11
N TYR A 245 9.50 22.07 0.29
CA TYR A 245 8.08 21.65 0.16
C TYR A 245 7.59 21.52 -1.31
N ASP A 246 8.29 22.13 -2.26
CA ASP A 246 7.99 22.02 -3.69
C ASP A 246 8.76 20.89 -4.38
N TRP A 247 9.62 20.16 -3.65
CA TRP A 247 10.38 19.10 -4.26
C TRP A 247 9.52 17.90 -4.60
N PRO A 248 9.75 17.26 -5.76
CA PRO A 248 9.17 15.97 -6.08
C PRO A 248 9.66 14.90 -5.11
N VAL A 249 8.98 13.76 -5.10
CA VAL A 249 9.62 12.56 -4.58
C VAL A 249 10.78 12.20 -5.49
N VAL A 250 11.97 12.00 -4.92
CA VAL A 250 13.17 11.56 -5.64
C VAL A 250 13.32 10.06 -5.48
N ILE A 251 13.45 9.36 -6.60
CA ILE A 251 13.49 7.89 -6.65
C ILE A 251 14.71 7.48 -7.48
N ASP A 252 15.55 6.61 -6.94
CA ASP A 252 16.55 5.92 -7.76
C ASP A 252 15.84 5.06 -8.80
N ILE A 253 16.25 5.11 -10.07
CA ILE A 253 15.56 4.46 -11.20
C ILE A 253 15.48 2.93 -11.08
N GLU A 254 16.32 2.32 -10.27
CA GLU A 254 16.32 0.88 -9.94
C GLU A 254 15.81 0.58 -8.53
N ASP A 255 15.08 1.53 -7.92
CA ASP A 255 14.50 1.39 -6.57
C ASP A 255 15.56 1.11 -5.46
N LYS A 256 16.77 1.67 -5.57
CA LYS A 256 17.78 1.52 -4.53
C LYS A 256 17.51 2.41 -3.31
N PHE A 257 16.84 3.55 -3.50
CA PHE A 257 16.35 4.43 -2.44
C PHE A 257 15.29 5.39 -2.99
N TYR A 258 14.57 6.02 -2.08
CA TYR A 258 13.79 7.21 -2.38
C TYR A 258 13.80 8.17 -1.20
N PHE A 259 13.56 9.44 -1.47
CA PHE A 259 13.32 10.44 -0.43
C PHE A 259 12.31 11.49 -0.91
N LYS A 260 11.64 12.12 0.04
CA LYS A 260 10.71 13.21 -0.21
C LYS A 260 10.66 14.19 0.97
N PRO A 261 10.19 15.43 0.74
CA PRO A 261 9.81 16.30 1.84
C PRO A 261 8.69 15.68 2.68
N GLU A 262 8.76 15.87 3.99
CA GLU A 262 7.72 15.43 4.92
C GLU A 262 7.66 16.36 6.13
N ALA A 263 6.62 17.21 6.20
CA ALA A 263 6.37 18.14 7.33
C ALA A 263 7.62 18.98 7.73
N GLY A 264 8.32 19.56 6.74
CA GLY A 264 9.53 20.36 6.95
C GLY A 264 10.81 19.58 7.25
N LYS A 265 10.76 18.26 7.11
CA LYS A 265 11.88 17.31 7.23
C LYS A 265 12.00 16.51 5.93
N ILE A 266 12.89 15.53 5.94
CA ILE A 266 13.04 14.58 4.83
C ILE A 266 12.68 13.18 5.32
N LEU A 267 11.77 12.54 4.59
CA LEU A 267 11.48 11.13 4.69
C LEU A 267 12.34 10.40 3.67
N ALA A 268 13.02 9.33 4.11
CA ALA A 268 13.87 8.51 3.23
C ALA A 268 13.74 7.02 3.54
N SER A 269 14.02 6.19 2.54
CA SER A 269 14.00 4.73 2.62
C SER A 269 15.13 4.15 1.76
N PRO A 270 15.77 3.06 2.19
CA PRO A 270 16.75 2.33 1.38
C PRO A 270 16.08 1.45 0.33
N ALA A 271 14.74 1.50 0.25
CA ALA A 271 13.93 0.63 -0.58
C ALA A 271 14.20 -0.88 -0.37
N ASP A 272 14.49 -1.26 0.89
CA ASP A 272 14.75 -2.64 1.31
C ASP A 272 13.57 -3.58 0.99
N GLU A 273 13.90 -4.82 0.67
CA GLU A 273 12.94 -5.90 0.40
C GLU A 273 13.41 -7.21 1.09
N THR A 274 13.79 -7.11 2.35
CA THR A 274 14.18 -8.27 3.16
C THR A 274 12.96 -9.11 3.50
N ASP A 275 13.00 -10.40 3.20
CA ASP A 275 11.92 -11.34 3.52
C ASP A 275 11.67 -11.37 5.04
N SER A 276 10.43 -11.40 5.43
CA SER A 276 10.00 -11.39 6.83
C SER A 276 8.78 -12.27 7.01
N PRO A 277 8.63 -12.98 8.13
CA PRO A 277 7.34 -13.54 8.48
C PRO A 277 6.32 -12.43 8.73
N PRO A 278 5.01 -12.72 8.66
CA PRO A 278 3.98 -11.79 9.10
C PRO A 278 4.20 -11.42 10.58
N CYS A 279 4.43 -10.14 10.84
CA CYS A 279 4.73 -9.63 12.18
C CYS A 279 4.42 -8.13 12.30
N ASP A 280 4.54 -7.61 13.50
CA ASP A 280 4.64 -6.18 13.75
C ASP A 280 6.06 -5.71 13.40
N ALA A 281 6.27 -5.35 12.13
CA ALA A 281 7.59 -5.08 11.57
C ALA A 281 8.26 -3.88 12.25
N GLN A 282 9.51 -4.07 12.63
CA GLN A 282 10.37 -3.03 13.19
C GLN A 282 11.56 -2.79 12.24
N PRO A 283 12.10 -1.55 12.19
CA PRO A 283 13.30 -1.26 11.40
C PRO A 283 14.52 -1.94 12.02
N GLU A 284 15.36 -2.52 11.18
CA GLU A 284 16.67 -3.06 11.63
C GLU A 284 17.77 -2.01 11.46
N GLU A 285 18.77 -2.04 12.33
CA GLU A 285 19.86 -1.08 12.31
C GLU A 285 20.65 -1.11 10.99
N ILE A 286 20.76 -2.27 10.36
CA ILE A 286 21.41 -2.41 9.05
C ILE A 286 20.65 -1.66 7.95
N ASP A 287 19.30 -1.69 7.96
CA ASP A 287 18.48 -0.99 6.96
C ASP A 287 18.52 0.52 7.18
N ILE A 288 18.60 0.95 8.44
CA ILE A 288 18.80 2.36 8.81
C ILE A 288 20.14 2.86 8.31
N ALA A 289 21.22 2.12 8.60
CA ALA A 289 22.57 2.45 8.14
C ALA A 289 22.65 2.50 6.62
N LEU A 290 22.01 1.55 5.93
CA LEU A 290 21.91 1.52 4.47
C LEU A 290 21.14 2.73 3.91
N THR A 291 20.11 3.19 4.62
CA THR A 291 19.39 4.41 4.23
C THR A 291 20.29 5.62 4.29
N VAL A 292 21.00 5.79 5.42
CA VAL A 292 21.94 6.90 5.61
C VAL A 292 23.02 6.87 4.52
N ASP A 293 23.66 5.72 4.30
CA ASP A 293 24.70 5.56 3.29
C ASP A 293 24.21 5.94 1.89
N ARG A 294 23.08 5.38 1.45
CA ARG A 294 22.53 5.65 0.09
C ARG A 294 22.16 7.12 -0.11
N ILE A 295 21.53 7.74 0.89
CA ILE A 295 21.13 9.14 0.83
C ILE A 295 22.34 10.06 0.86
N GLU A 296 23.31 9.84 1.75
CA GLU A 296 24.53 10.65 1.80
C GLU A 296 25.43 10.48 0.58
N ASN A 297 25.42 9.31 -0.05
CA ASN A 297 26.12 9.08 -1.30
C ASN A 297 25.50 9.86 -2.47
N ALA A 298 24.16 9.92 -2.52
CA ALA A 298 23.43 10.57 -3.61
C ALA A 298 23.24 12.08 -3.40
N THR A 299 23.34 12.58 -2.18
CA THR A 299 22.98 13.96 -1.82
C THR A 299 24.03 14.62 -0.92
N GLU A 300 23.93 15.95 -0.81
CA GLU A 300 24.70 16.76 0.13
C GLU A 300 24.18 16.72 1.58
N PHE A 301 23.18 15.91 1.87
CA PHE A 301 22.70 15.74 3.24
C PHE A 301 23.79 15.14 4.14
N LYS A 302 23.76 15.54 5.42
CA LYS A 302 24.54 14.94 6.51
C LYS A 302 23.55 14.52 7.59
N ILE A 303 23.37 13.22 7.75
CA ILE A 303 22.34 12.64 8.60
C ILE A 303 22.99 12.27 9.95
N ASN A 304 23.08 13.24 10.85
CA ASN A 304 23.67 13.04 12.18
C ASN A 304 22.65 12.48 13.20
N THR A 305 21.35 12.74 12.97
CA THR A 305 20.27 12.31 13.86
C THR A 305 19.04 11.88 13.05
N ILE A 306 18.37 10.86 13.54
CA ILE A 306 17.12 10.35 12.97
C ILE A 306 16.02 10.69 13.97
N ASP A 307 15.04 11.50 13.54
CA ASP A 307 13.94 11.96 14.38
C ASP A 307 12.89 10.87 14.56
N HIS A 308 12.66 10.07 13.50
CA HIS A 308 11.64 9.02 13.47
C HIS A 308 12.10 7.87 12.59
N LYS A 309 11.77 6.65 12.98
CA LYS A 309 12.02 5.46 12.18
C LYS A 309 10.89 4.43 12.36
N TRP A 310 10.51 3.75 11.30
CA TRP A 310 9.56 2.64 11.34
C TRP A 310 9.79 1.69 10.17
N ALA A 311 9.14 0.52 10.24
CA ALA A 311 9.08 -0.39 9.11
C ALA A 311 7.66 -0.91 8.91
N GLY A 312 7.35 -1.27 7.66
CA GLY A 312 6.11 -1.95 7.28
C GLY A 312 6.40 -3.18 6.43
N LEU A 313 5.40 -4.00 6.20
CA LEU A 313 5.51 -5.18 5.35
C LEU A 313 4.84 -4.94 3.99
N ARG A 314 5.61 -4.99 2.92
CA ARG A 314 5.11 -5.03 1.55
C ARG A 314 5.01 -6.50 1.12
N SER A 315 3.81 -7.02 0.96
CA SER A 315 3.60 -8.45 0.69
C SER A 315 3.42 -8.68 -0.81
N PHE A 316 4.28 -9.51 -1.38
CA PHE A 316 4.30 -9.82 -2.82
C PHE A 316 3.99 -11.29 -3.08
N LEU A 317 3.29 -11.54 -4.17
CA LEU A 317 3.21 -12.85 -4.80
C LEU A 317 4.40 -13.07 -5.74
N PRO A 318 4.71 -14.31 -6.16
CA PRO A 318 5.85 -14.59 -7.03
C PRO A 318 5.87 -13.78 -8.33
N ASN A 319 4.69 -13.46 -8.90
CA ASN A 319 4.53 -12.65 -10.11
C ASN A 319 4.47 -11.14 -9.83
N ARG A 320 4.65 -10.71 -8.57
CA ARG A 320 4.60 -9.32 -8.09
C ARG A 320 3.33 -8.56 -8.48
N SER A 321 2.22 -9.27 -8.67
CA SER A 321 0.91 -8.67 -8.96
C SER A 321 -0.10 -9.13 -7.92
N PRO A 322 -1.11 -8.30 -7.55
CA PRO A 322 -2.08 -8.67 -6.54
C PRO A 322 -2.96 -9.83 -7.00
N ALA A 323 -3.32 -10.69 -6.05
CA ALA A 323 -4.38 -11.69 -6.20
C ALA A 323 -5.73 -11.02 -5.92
N VAL A 324 -6.60 -11.03 -6.93
CA VAL A 324 -7.97 -10.51 -6.84
C VAL A 324 -8.85 -11.47 -7.63
N PHE A 325 -9.28 -12.55 -6.98
CA PHE A 325 -10.08 -13.61 -7.63
C PHE A 325 -10.79 -14.50 -6.59
N GLU A 326 -11.85 -15.21 -7.02
CA GLU A 326 -12.48 -16.27 -6.25
C GLU A 326 -11.57 -17.52 -6.23
N ASP A 327 -11.39 -18.14 -5.06
CA ASP A 327 -10.62 -19.38 -4.95
C ASP A 327 -11.24 -20.48 -5.84
N PRO A 328 -10.44 -21.19 -6.66
CA PRO A 328 -10.98 -22.17 -7.61
C PRO A 328 -11.62 -23.39 -6.91
N ILE A 329 -11.19 -23.72 -5.71
CA ILE A 329 -11.64 -24.89 -4.92
C ILE A 329 -12.67 -24.45 -3.88
N GLN A 330 -12.36 -23.41 -3.11
CA GLN A 330 -13.17 -22.92 -2.00
C GLN A 330 -14.14 -21.83 -2.45
N LYS A 331 -15.21 -22.21 -3.14
CA LYS A 331 -16.22 -21.27 -3.67
C LYS A 331 -16.78 -20.35 -2.58
N GLY A 332 -16.90 -19.06 -2.91
CA GLY A 332 -17.30 -18.00 -1.99
C GLY A 332 -16.14 -17.48 -1.12
N PHE A 333 -14.90 -17.94 -1.34
CA PHE A 333 -13.69 -17.39 -0.74
C PHE A 333 -12.94 -16.57 -1.80
N PHE A 334 -12.71 -15.29 -1.51
CA PHE A 334 -12.05 -14.37 -2.44
C PHE A 334 -10.71 -13.92 -1.87
N TRP A 335 -9.69 -13.95 -2.70
CA TRP A 335 -8.38 -13.42 -2.41
C TRP A 335 -8.32 -11.93 -2.76
N LEU A 336 -7.78 -11.13 -1.85
CA LEU A 336 -7.52 -9.70 -2.03
C LEU A 336 -6.21 -9.35 -1.31
N ILE A 337 -5.10 -9.91 -1.76
CA ILE A 337 -3.78 -9.83 -1.13
C ILE A 337 -2.68 -9.57 -2.14
N GLY A 338 -1.46 -9.36 -1.67
CA GLY A 338 -0.29 -9.23 -2.53
C GLY A 338 -0.16 -7.86 -3.22
N GLN A 339 -0.74 -6.80 -2.66
CA GLN A 339 -0.66 -5.44 -3.22
C GLN A 339 0.75 -4.84 -3.12
N GLY A 340 1.68 -5.50 -2.45
CA GLY A 340 3.06 -5.02 -2.31
C GLY A 340 3.14 -3.61 -1.71
N GLY A 341 3.82 -2.72 -2.42
CA GLY A 341 3.91 -1.29 -2.07
C GLY A 341 2.84 -0.42 -2.70
N TYR A 342 1.83 -0.99 -3.38
CA TYR A 342 0.90 -0.26 -4.27
C TYR A 342 -0.53 -0.22 -3.72
N GLY A 343 -0.77 -0.74 -2.52
CA GLY A 343 -2.13 -0.92 -1.96
C GLY A 343 -2.95 0.38 -1.94
N ILE A 344 -2.35 1.49 -1.52
CA ILE A 344 -3.05 2.79 -1.42
C ILE A 344 -3.47 3.27 -2.82
N VAL A 345 -2.53 3.38 -3.76
CA VAL A 345 -2.78 3.91 -5.11
C VAL A 345 -3.73 3.05 -5.94
N THR A 346 -3.78 1.74 -5.68
CA THR A 346 -4.58 0.79 -6.44
C THR A 346 -5.92 0.47 -5.79
N SER A 347 -6.16 0.88 -4.53
CA SER A 347 -7.35 0.50 -3.76
C SER A 347 -8.68 0.82 -4.44
N PRO A 348 -8.88 1.97 -5.14
CA PRO A 348 -10.14 2.25 -5.81
C PRO A 348 -10.47 1.25 -6.93
N ALA A 349 -9.49 0.95 -7.78
CA ALA A 349 -9.70 0.04 -8.91
C ALA A 349 -9.78 -1.43 -8.45
N ILE A 350 -8.92 -1.85 -7.52
CA ILE A 350 -8.93 -3.21 -6.98
C ILE A 350 -10.25 -3.51 -6.25
N SER A 351 -10.77 -2.57 -5.46
CA SER A 351 -12.06 -2.74 -4.79
C SER A 351 -13.20 -2.84 -5.79
N LYS A 352 -13.12 -2.13 -6.93
CA LYS A 352 -14.11 -2.27 -8.02
C LYS A 352 -14.05 -3.65 -8.67
N ILE A 353 -12.86 -4.24 -8.82
CA ILE A 353 -12.72 -5.60 -9.35
C ILE A 353 -13.42 -6.59 -8.40
N ILE A 354 -13.19 -6.51 -7.08
CA ILE A 354 -13.87 -7.38 -6.10
C ILE A 354 -15.39 -7.22 -6.19
N GLU A 355 -15.89 -5.99 -6.26
CA GLU A 355 -17.33 -5.71 -6.42
C GLU A 355 -17.93 -6.41 -7.66
N CYS A 356 -17.17 -6.52 -8.74
CA CYS A 356 -17.63 -7.16 -9.98
C CYS A 356 -17.52 -8.70 -9.95
N LEU A 357 -16.75 -9.28 -9.04
CA LEU A 357 -16.55 -10.73 -8.92
C LEU A 357 -17.60 -11.41 -8.01
N VAL A 358 -18.26 -10.66 -7.16
CA VAL A 358 -19.24 -11.13 -6.16
C VAL A 358 -20.65 -10.75 -6.59
#